data_f6e220d75d11562aae4e87a8d8710529
#
_entry.id   f6e220d75d11562aae4e87a8d8710529
#
_cell.length_a   1.000
_cell.length_b   1.000
_cell.length_c   1.000
_cell.angle_alpha   90.00
_cell.angle_beta   90.00
_cell.angle_gamma   90.00
#
_symmetry.space_group_name_H-M   'P 1'
#
loop_
_entity.id
_entity.type
_entity.pdbx_description
1 polymer ?
#
loop_
_entity_poly.entity_id
_entity_poly.type
_entity_poly.pdbx_seq_one_letter_code
_entity_poly.pdbx_strand_id
1 'polypeptide(L)'
;MCRFHIAEYFHFIRVLRIRGRIICNVVKLEYNICMEKKPLELKEIQKCALEILVKVAGICEQNKFRYSLAYGTLIGAIRHKGFIPWDDDIDIFMPRPDYDAFIEYLHNNHVDNLKLYNTKYSRKYPFAITRISDERYVIVESKYKNCGMGLFIDIYPIDGLGSTTEEALSKYKLTQPFVDEMVGVATCAKYPKRFMFTSTHKYLRLMYAKYFGSYSLQKRIENIVFKCDYDRCEYVGVPLWSWNKPIYKRAWFEEYVNVMFEGYEFKAIKAYDEYLRMNYGDYMQLPPKEEQIPHHEYNAYVR
;
A
#
# COMPACT_ATOMS: atom_id res chain seq x y z
N MET A 1 13.60 45.42 -16.26
CA MET A 1 13.16 44.66 -15.08
C MET A 1 13.16 43.11 -15.23
N CYS A 2 13.83 42.53 -16.25
CA CYS A 2 13.81 41.07 -16.51
C CYS A 2 15.15 40.34 -16.25
N ARG A 3 16.19 40.99 -15.73
CA ARG A 3 17.48 40.32 -15.50
C ARG A 3 17.67 39.70 -14.09
N PHE A 4 16.86 40.09 -13.10
CA PHE A 4 17.00 39.61 -11.73
C PHE A 4 16.38 38.22 -11.51
N HIS A 5 15.34 37.83 -12.24
CA HIS A 5 14.66 36.53 -12.06
C HIS A 5 15.42 35.31 -12.61
N ILE A 6 16.31 35.51 -13.56
CA ILE A 6 17.06 34.41 -14.19
C ILE A 6 18.20 33.93 -13.28
N ALA A 7 18.86 34.82 -12.55
CA ALA A 7 19.95 34.47 -11.64
C ALA A 7 19.43 33.68 -10.41
N GLU A 8 18.28 34.07 -9.85
CA GLU A 8 17.62 33.33 -8.75
C GLU A 8 17.12 31.95 -9.19
N TYR A 9 16.61 31.85 -10.44
CA TYR A 9 16.19 30.57 -11.01
C TYR A 9 17.36 29.60 -11.19
N PHE A 10 18.50 30.07 -11.67
CA PHE A 10 19.72 29.25 -11.80
C PHE A 10 20.33 28.87 -10.44
N HIS A 11 20.26 29.79 -9.46
CA HIS A 11 20.69 29.48 -8.10
C HIS A 11 19.81 28.41 -7.44
N PHE A 12 18.48 28.51 -7.58
CA PHE A 12 17.52 27.53 -7.12
C PHE A 12 17.72 26.14 -7.76
N ILE A 13 17.93 26.09 -9.09
CA ILE A 13 18.26 24.85 -9.80
C ILE A 13 19.58 24.25 -9.31
N ARG A 14 20.59 25.10 -9.03
CA ARG A 14 21.90 24.63 -8.52
C ARG A 14 21.78 24.06 -7.12
N VAL A 15 20.99 24.67 -6.23
CA VAL A 15 20.71 24.19 -4.87
C VAL A 15 19.92 22.87 -4.91
N LEU A 16 18.91 22.75 -5.78
CA LEU A 16 18.16 21.50 -5.97
C LEU A 16 19.06 20.39 -6.53
N ARG A 17 19.98 20.70 -7.43
CA ARG A 17 20.94 19.73 -7.99
C ARG A 17 21.97 19.27 -6.96
N ILE A 18 22.43 20.16 -6.08
CA ILE A 18 23.35 19.83 -4.97
C ILE A 18 22.61 19.00 -3.90
N ARG A 19 21.41 19.41 -3.47
CA ARG A 19 20.60 18.64 -2.52
C ARG A 19 20.21 17.27 -3.08
N GLY A 20 19.86 17.17 -4.36
CA GLY A 20 19.58 15.90 -5.01
C GLY A 20 20.80 14.97 -5.08
N ARG A 21 22.02 15.52 -5.29
CA ARG A 21 23.26 14.73 -5.25
C ARG A 21 23.62 14.26 -3.83
N ILE A 22 23.45 15.10 -2.82
CA ILE A 22 23.70 14.73 -1.41
C ILE A 22 22.73 13.64 -0.97
N ILE A 23 21.43 13.80 -1.26
CA ILE A 23 20.42 12.78 -0.94
C ILE A 23 20.71 11.47 -1.69
N CYS A 24 21.11 11.53 -2.96
CA CYS A 24 21.46 10.35 -3.75
C CYS A 24 22.73 9.65 -3.19
N ASN A 25 23.70 10.43 -2.69
CA ASN A 25 24.91 9.86 -2.09
C ASN A 25 24.66 9.26 -0.71
N VAL A 26 23.79 9.84 0.11
CA VAL A 26 23.40 9.29 1.42
C VAL A 26 22.64 7.97 1.21
N VAL A 27 21.66 7.94 0.32
CA VAL A 27 20.91 6.71 -0.03
C VAL A 27 21.85 5.65 -0.61
N LYS A 28 22.86 6.05 -1.39
CA LYS A 28 23.86 5.14 -1.96
C LYS A 28 24.83 4.62 -0.89
N LEU A 29 25.15 5.43 0.11
CA LEU A 29 26.00 5.04 1.23
C LEU A 29 25.26 4.07 2.16
N GLU A 30 24.00 4.37 2.52
CA GLU A 30 23.13 3.47 3.27
C GLU A 30 22.94 2.14 2.53
N TYR A 31 22.70 2.17 1.21
CA TYR A 31 22.61 0.98 0.36
C TYR A 31 23.91 0.14 0.42
N ASN A 32 25.07 0.76 0.29
CA ASN A 32 26.37 0.05 0.33
C ASN A 32 26.65 -0.55 1.70
N ILE A 33 26.34 0.16 2.80
CA ILE A 33 26.48 -0.34 4.17
C ILE A 33 25.53 -1.53 4.41
N CYS A 34 24.31 -1.48 3.89
CA CYS A 34 23.37 -2.60 4.00
C CYS A 34 23.82 -3.84 3.23
N MET A 35 24.49 -3.67 2.09
CA MET A 35 24.97 -4.79 1.27
C MET A 35 26.13 -5.58 1.91
N GLU A 36 26.79 -5.02 2.92
CA GLU A 36 27.78 -5.74 3.74
C GLU A 36 27.14 -6.59 4.84
N LYS A 37 25.84 -6.39 5.14
CA LYS A 37 25.06 -7.13 6.15
C LYS A 37 24.35 -8.32 5.50
N LYS A 38 24.17 -9.42 6.26
CA LYS A 38 23.31 -10.53 5.84
C LYS A 38 21.85 -10.05 5.78
N PRO A 39 21.11 -10.32 4.68
CA PRO A 39 19.69 -10.04 4.63
C PRO A 39 18.92 -10.88 5.65
N LEU A 40 17.80 -10.36 6.13
CA LEU A 40 16.90 -11.07 7.04
C LEU A 40 16.31 -12.31 6.36
N GLU A 41 16.14 -13.36 7.12
CA GLU A 41 15.45 -14.57 6.69
C GLU A 41 13.94 -14.38 6.77
N LEU A 42 13.16 -15.18 6.02
CA LEU A 42 11.71 -15.08 5.96
C LEU A 42 11.06 -15.07 7.36
N LYS A 43 11.53 -15.91 8.29
CA LYS A 43 11.01 -15.95 9.67
C LYS A 43 11.24 -14.65 10.45
N GLU A 44 12.33 -13.95 10.19
CA GLU A 44 12.64 -12.66 10.82
C GLU A 44 11.74 -11.56 10.23
N ILE A 45 11.47 -11.61 8.91
CA ILE A 45 10.53 -10.73 8.22
C ILE A 45 9.12 -10.93 8.77
N GLN A 46 8.64 -12.18 8.85
CA GLN A 46 7.33 -12.53 9.42
C GLN A 46 7.18 -12.03 10.85
N LYS A 47 8.21 -12.22 11.69
CA LYS A 47 8.20 -11.74 13.08
C LYS A 47 8.06 -10.22 13.15
N CYS A 48 8.80 -9.48 12.34
CA CYS A 48 8.70 -8.03 12.30
C CYS A 48 7.32 -7.57 11.82
N ALA A 49 6.78 -8.16 10.76
CA ALA A 49 5.45 -7.86 10.26
C ALA A 49 4.36 -8.11 11.34
N LEU A 50 4.49 -9.21 12.10
CA LEU A 50 3.61 -9.51 13.24
C LEU A 50 3.72 -8.43 14.34
N GLU A 51 4.94 -7.97 14.68
CA GLU A 51 5.11 -6.89 15.68
C GLU A 51 4.42 -5.60 15.23
N ILE A 52 4.46 -5.26 13.94
CA ILE A 52 3.73 -4.12 13.39
C ILE A 52 2.23 -4.35 13.50
N LEU A 53 1.72 -5.54 13.10
CA LEU A 53 0.29 -5.87 13.15
C LEU A 53 -0.26 -5.79 14.57
N VAL A 54 0.45 -6.31 15.58
CA VAL A 54 0.04 -6.25 16.99
C VAL A 54 -0.13 -4.80 17.44
N LYS A 55 0.80 -3.92 17.09
CA LYS A 55 0.68 -2.49 17.44
C LYS A 55 -0.46 -1.80 16.71
N VAL A 56 -0.62 -2.07 15.42
CA VAL A 56 -1.71 -1.53 14.61
C VAL A 56 -3.08 -1.99 15.13
N ALA A 57 -3.23 -3.28 15.45
CA ALA A 57 -4.44 -3.83 16.05
C ALA A 57 -4.76 -3.17 17.40
N GLY A 58 -3.76 -2.99 18.27
CA GLY A 58 -3.92 -2.28 19.54
C GLY A 58 -4.40 -0.83 19.38
N ILE A 59 -3.87 -0.11 18.37
CA ILE A 59 -4.35 1.24 18.04
C ILE A 59 -5.80 1.20 17.57
N CYS A 60 -6.16 0.25 16.72
CA CYS A 60 -7.53 0.08 16.23
C CYS A 60 -8.50 -0.21 17.36
N GLU A 61 -8.15 -1.08 18.30
CA GLU A 61 -9.00 -1.40 19.47
C GLU A 61 -9.19 -0.18 20.38
N GLN A 62 -8.12 0.54 20.72
CA GLN A 62 -8.16 1.73 21.57
C GLN A 62 -9.04 2.84 20.99
N ASN A 63 -9.01 3.02 19.66
CA ASN A 63 -9.75 4.07 18.96
C ASN A 63 -11.06 3.57 18.33
N LYS A 64 -11.40 2.29 18.48
CA LYS A 64 -12.59 1.64 17.90
C LYS A 64 -12.63 1.71 16.37
N PHE A 65 -11.46 1.69 15.72
CA PHE A 65 -11.38 1.57 14.27
C PHE A 65 -11.64 0.14 13.83
N ARG A 66 -12.55 -0.05 12.89
CA ARG A 66 -12.85 -1.35 12.30
C ARG A 66 -11.71 -1.76 11.36
N TYR A 67 -11.26 -2.99 11.47
CA TYR A 67 -10.31 -3.60 10.55
C TYR A 67 -10.57 -5.09 10.42
N SER A 68 -10.05 -5.71 9.38
CA SER A 68 -10.04 -7.16 9.17
C SER A 68 -8.69 -7.57 8.60
N LEU A 69 -8.17 -8.72 9.02
CA LEU A 69 -7.16 -9.40 8.21
C LEU A 69 -7.68 -9.60 6.79
N ALA A 70 -6.79 -9.56 5.79
CA ALA A 70 -7.15 -9.59 4.39
C ALA A 70 -6.30 -10.60 3.60
N TYR A 71 -6.72 -10.95 2.40
CA TYR A 71 -5.97 -11.74 1.42
C TYR A 71 -5.25 -12.97 1.99
N GLY A 72 -3.94 -13.10 1.72
CA GLY A 72 -3.06 -14.16 2.20
C GLY A 72 -3.01 -14.26 3.72
N THR A 73 -2.98 -13.11 4.41
CA THR A 73 -2.98 -13.06 5.87
C THR A 73 -4.23 -13.69 6.48
N LEU A 74 -5.41 -13.45 5.89
CA LEU A 74 -6.66 -14.06 6.35
C LEU A 74 -6.69 -15.56 6.06
N ILE A 75 -6.24 -16.02 4.88
CA ILE A 75 -6.06 -17.46 4.61
C ILE A 75 -5.13 -18.08 5.65
N GLY A 76 -4.03 -17.43 5.96
CA GLY A 76 -3.07 -17.85 6.98
C GLY A 76 -3.73 -18.03 8.34
N ALA A 77 -4.50 -17.05 8.80
CA ALA A 77 -5.23 -17.13 10.06
C ALA A 77 -6.23 -18.30 10.11
N ILE A 78 -6.97 -18.52 9.05
CA ILE A 78 -8.01 -19.58 9.01
C ILE A 78 -7.39 -20.97 8.86
N ARG A 79 -6.47 -21.14 7.89
CA ARG A 79 -5.91 -22.45 7.50
C ARG A 79 -4.70 -22.87 8.35
N HIS A 80 -3.81 -21.93 8.69
CA HIS A 80 -2.52 -22.22 9.34
C HIS A 80 -2.47 -21.75 10.80
N LYS A 81 -3.39 -20.90 11.24
CA LYS A 81 -3.36 -20.20 12.53
C LYS A 81 -2.14 -19.28 12.69
N GLY A 82 -1.57 -18.85 11.57
CA GLY A 82 -0.37 -18.02 11.44
C GLY A 82 -0.10 -17.75 9.97
N PHE A 83 1.12 -17.37 9.66
CA PHE A 83 1.54 -17.15 8.27
C PHE A 83 1.35 -18.39 7.40
N ILE A 84 0.98 -18.19 6.16
CA ILE A 84 1.25 -19.18 5.12
C ILE A 84 2.78 -19.36 5.09
N PRO A 85 3.33 -20.61 5.10
CA PRO A 85 4.75 -20.84 5.38
C PRO A 85 5.74 -20.10 4.46
N TRP A 86 5.33 -19.73 3.24
CA TRP A 86 6.14 -19.02 2.25
C TRP A 86 5.75 -17.55 2.06
N ASP A 87 4.76 -17.05 2.83
CA ASP A 87 4.27 -15.68 2.73
C ASP A 87 5.14 -14.71 3.54
N ASP A 88 5.36 -13.52 3.02
CA ASP A 88 6.29 -12.53 3.58
C ASP A 88 5.63 -11.18 3.89
N ASP A 89 4.31 -11.06 3.77
CA ASP A 89 3.56 -9.84 4.00
C ASP A 89 2.38 -10.03 4.96
N ILE A 90 1.83 -8.92 5.38
CA ILE A 90 0.58 -8.82 6.14
C ILE A 90 -0.29 -7.75 5.50
N ASP A 91 -1.53 -8.15 5.23
CA ASP A 91 -2.56 -7.31 4.65
C ASP A 91 -3.74 -7.13 5.61
N ILE A 92 -4.23 -5.90 5.73
CA ILE A 92 -5.49 -5.63 6.42
C ILE A 92 -6.42 -4.75 5.59
N PHE A 93 -7.71 -4.97 5.76
CA PHE A 93 -8.77 -4.09 5.26
C PHE A 93 -9.25 -3.15 6.34
N MET A 94 -9.60 -1.94 5.93
CA MET A 94 -10.34 -1.00 6.77
C MET A 94 -11.48 -0.36 5.95
N PRO A 95 -12.72 -0.30 6.46
CA PRO A 95 -13.76 0.55 5.87
C PRO A 95 -13.26 1.99 5.69
N ARG A 96 -13.62 2.65 4.61
CA ARG A 96 -13.11 3.99 4.27
C ARG A 96 -13.17 4.99 5.43
N PRO A 97 -14.27 5.12 6.20
CA PRO A 97 -14.31 6.07 7.32
C PRO A 97 -13.28 5.77 8.41
N ASP A 98 -13.09 4.46 8.73
CA ASP A 98 -12.12 4.03 9.73
C ASP A 98 -10.69 4.18 9.21
N TYR A 99 -10.46 3.88 7.93
CA TYR A 99 -9.17 4.08 7.28
C TYR A 99 -8.73 5.55 7.32
N ASP A 100 -9.62 6.48 6.96
CA ASP A 100 -9.29 7.91 6.94
C ASP A 100 -8.97 8.42 8.36
N ALA A 101 -9.75 8.01 9.37
CA ALA A 101 -9.51 8.34 10.77
C ALA A 101 -8.19 7.71 11.28
N PHE A 102 -7.90 6.47 10.92
CA PHE A 102 -6.68 5.76 11.29
C PHE A 102 -5.41 6.42 10.71
N ILE A 103 -5.39 6.77 9.41
CA ILE A 103 -4.23 7.42 8.82
C ILE A 103 -4.03 8.84 9.38
N GLU A 104 -5.11 9.56 9.71
CA GLU A 104 -5.02 10.84 10.38
C GLU A 104 -4.48 10.71 11.80
N TYR A 105 -4.94 9.70 12.56
CA TYR A 105 -4.41 9.38 13.88
C TYR A 105 -2.89 9.14 13.83
N LEU A 106 -2.43 8.28 12.93
CA LEU A 106 -1.00 7.97 12.79
C LEU A 106 -0.16 9.13 12.26
N HIS A 107 -0.75 10.03 11.47
CA HIS A 107 -0.07 11.25 11.05
C HIS A 107 0.19 12.21 12.20
N ASN A 108 -0.76 12.30 13.14
CA ASN A 108 -0.73 13.23 14.26
C ASN A 108 -0.06 12.66 15.52
N ASN A 109 0.12 11.34 15.59
CA ASN A 109 0.67 10.67 16.77
C ASN A 109 1.91 9.86 16.41
N HIS A 110 2.96 10.00 17.20
CA HIS A 110 4.14 9.17 17.07
C HIS A 110 3.91 7.81 17.74
N VAL A 111 4.24 6.73 17.06
CA VAL A 111 4.10 5.36 17.56
C VAL A 111 5.43 4.63 17.43
N ASP A 112 6.24 4.64 18.47
CA ASP A 112 7.56 3.98 18.53
C ASP A 112 8.38 4.13 17.23
N ASN A 113 8.77 2.97 16.63
CA ASN A 113 9.51 2.93 15.37
C ASN A 113 8.62 2.86 14.14
N LEU A 114 7.28 2.98 14.29
CA LEU A 114 6.36 2.89 13.17
C LEU A 114 6.27 4.22 12.43
N LYS A 115 6.20 4.14 11.11
CA LYS A 115 6.02 5.28 10.23
C LYS A 115 4.95 5.03 9.20
N LEU A 116 4.10 6.03 9.05
CA LEU A 116 3.06 6.07 8.04
C LEU A 116 3.64 6.40 6.66
N TYR A 117 3.43 5.54 5.71
CA TYR A 117 3.69 5.78 4.29
C TYR A 117 2.37 5.84 3.51
N ASN A 118 1.99 7.05 3.15
CA ASN A 118 0.78 7.36 2.39
C ASN A 118 1.07 8.53 1.45
N THR A 119 0.53 8.54 0.25
CA THR A 119 0.82 9.58 -0.76
C THR A 119 0.43 10.99 -0.31
N LYS A 120 -0.60 11.13 0.55
CA LYS A 120 -1.05 12.42 1.11
C LYS A 120 0.03 13.06 2.00
N TYR A 121 0.78 12.24 2.73
CA TYR A 121 1.77 12.70 3.71
C TYR A 121 3.22 12.48 3.29
N SER A 122 3.46 11.59 2.31
CA SER A 122 4.79 11.20 1.88
C SER A 122 4.98 11.39 0.38
N ARG A 123 5.52 12.54 -0.04
CA ARG A 123 5.72 12.87 -1.48
C ARG A 123 6.50 11.81 -2.26
N LYS A 124 7.46 11.13 -1.62
CA LYS A 124 8.29 10.10 -2.27
C LYS A 124 7.60 8.75 -2.35
N TYR A 125 6.53 8.55 -1.60
CA TYR A 125 5.78 7.29 -1.57
C TYR A 125 4.85 7.22 -2.79
N PRO A 126 5.02 6.23 -3.68
CA PRO A 126 4.31 6.23 -4.96
C PRO A 126 3.05 5.38 -5.00
N PHE A 127 2.82 4.53 -3.97
CA PHE A 127 1.73 3.56 -4.00
C PHE A 127 0.40 4.15 -3.54
N ALA A 128 -0.71 3.61 -4.08
CA ALA A 128 -2.06 4.07 -3.75
C ALA A 128 -2.57 3.57 -2.40
N ILE A 129 -2.06 2.43 -1.93
CA ILE A 129 -2.37 1.86 -0.61
C ILE A 129 -1.49 2.48 0.46
N THR A 130 -1.91 2.40 1.71
CA THR A 130 -1.09 2.83 2.85
C THR A 130 -0.22 1.69 3.33
N ARG A 131 0.99 2.01 3.75
CA ARG A 131 1.90 1.10 4.44
C ARG A 131 2.28 1.65 5.80
N ILE A 132 2.28 0.78 6.79
CA ILE A 132 2.89 1.09 8.09
C ILE A 132 4.20 0.33 8.16
N SER A 133 5.28 1.06 8.29
CA SER A 133 6.63 0.53 8.20
C SER A 133 7.39 0.69 9.51
N ASP A 134 8.21 -0.30 9.86
CA ASP A 134 9.14 -0.21 10.97
C ASP A 134 10.49 0.36 10.49
N GLU A 135 10.85 1.54 11.01
CA GLU A 135 12.06 2.26 10.61
C GLU A 135 13.37 1.66 11.15
N ARG A 136 13.33 0.62 12.01
CA ARG A 136 14.51 -0.14 12.43
C ARG A 136 15.13 -0.93 11.27
N TYR A 137 14.38 -1.13 10.21
CA TYR A 137 14.74 -1.90 9.04
C TYR A 137 14.84 -1.04 7.79
N VAL A 138 15.45 -1.60 6.76
CA VAL A 138 15.44 -1.04 5.40
C VAL A 138 15.18 -2.16 4.40
N ILE A 139 14.32 -1.89 3.43
CA ILE A 139 14.09 -2.80 2.29
C ILE A 139 14.84 -2.30 1.06
N VAL A 140 15.41 -3.24 0.32
CA VAL A 140 16.07 -3.00 -0.96
C VAL A 140 15.37 -3.83 -2.02
N GLU A 141 14.75 -3.14 -2.95
CA GLU A 141 13.96 -3.73 -4.01
C GLU A 141 14.39 -3.16 -5.36
N SER A 142 14.50 -4.02 -6.39
CA SER A 142 14.93 -3.63 -7.73
C SER A 142 13.78 -3.10 -8.59
N LYS A 143 12.56 -3.57 -8.35
CA LYS A 143 11.38 -3.31 -9.17
C LYS A 143 10.80 -1.92 -8.94
N TYR A 144 10.78 -1.46 -7.69
CA TYR A 144 10.17 -0.19 -7.31
C TYR A 144 11.19 0.82 -6.81
N LYS A 145 10.81 2.10 -6.87
CA LYS A 145 11.66 3.19 -6.38
C LYS A 145 11.79 3.10 -4.85
N ASN A 146 13.02 3.14 -4.39
CA ASN A 146 13.28 3.22 -2.97
C ASN A 146 12.76 4.56 -2.42
N CYS A 147 11.82 4.49 -1.48
CA CYS A 147 11.27 5.63 -0.74
C CYS A 147 11.80 5.72 0.70
N GLY A 148 12.75 4.86 1.08
CA GLY A 148 13.36 4.81 2.41
C GLY A 148 12.54 4.00 3.43
N MET A 149 11.62 3.17 2.98
CA MET A 149 10.74 2.36 3.81
C MET A 149 11.51 1.15 4.37
N GLY A 150 11.17 0.74 5.59
CA GLY A 150 11.58 -0.52 6.21
C GLY A 150 10.58 -1.64 5.95
N LEU A 151 10.63 -2.70 6.77
CA LEU A 151 9.60 -3.75 6.75
C LEU A 151 8.23 -3.15 7.07
N PHE A 152 7.17 -3.66 6.47
CA PHE A 152 5.86 -3.01 6.48
C PHE A 152 4.71 -4.02 6.49
N ILE A 153 3.52 -3.51 6.78
CA ILE A 153 2.24 -4.15 6.49
C ILE A 153 1.41 -3.25 5.56
N ASP A 154 0.56 -3.86 4.75
CA ASP A 154 -0.29 -3.17 3.79
C ASP A 154 -1.69 -2.94 4.34
N ILE A 155 -2.19 -1.71 4.18
CA ILE A 155 -3.52 -1.29 4.64
C ILE A 155 -4.34 -0.82 3.46
N TYR A 156 -5.40 -1.56 3.18
CA TYR A 156 -6.27 -1.34 2.04
C TYR A 156 -7.58 -0.68 2.50
N PRO A 157 -7.92 0.49 1.96
CA PRO A 157 -9.25 1.04 2.16
C PRO A 157 -10.30 0.23 1.40
N ILE A 158 -11.41 -0.08 2.07
CA ILE A 158 -12.61 -0.59 1.43
C ILE A 158 -13.52 0.59 1.11
N ASP A 159 -13.70 0.85 -0.16
CA ASP A 159 -14.42 2.01 -0.69
C ASP A 159 -15.84 1.68 -1.15
N GLY A 160 -16.74 2.64 -1.02
CA GLY A 160 -18.10 2.55 -1.57
C GLY A 160 -18.10 2.55 -3.10
N LEU A 161 -18.72 1.53 -3.71
CA LEU A 161 -18.79 1.38 -5.16
C LEU A 161 -20.15 1.70 -5.77
N GLY A 162 -21.20 1.82 -4.97
CA GLY A 162 -22.54 2.13 -5.42
C GLY A 162 -23.57 1.13 -4.93
N SER A 163 -24.80 1.24 -5.46
CA SER A 163 -25.94 0.40 -5.09
C SER A 163 -26.19 -0.74 -6.08
N THR A 164 -25.46 -0.75 -7.22
CA THR A 164 -25.55 -1.82 -8.22
C THR A 164 -24.15 -2.29 -8.66
N THR A 165 -24.10 -3.49 -9.20
CA THR A 165 -22.84 -4.07 -9.74
C THR A 165 -22.35 -3.30 -10.95
N GLU A 166 -23.25 -2.71 -11.76
CA GLU A 166 -22.94 -1.88 -12.91
C GLU A 166 -22.25 -0.57 -12.48
N GLU A 167 -22.75 0.07 -11.42
CA GLU A 167 -22.11 1.25 -10.82
C GLU A 167 -20.71 0.90 -10.32
N ALA A 168 -20.55 -0.24 -9.61
CA ALA A 168 -19.27 -0.70 -9.11
C ALA A 168 -18.26 -0.95 -10.25
N LEU A 169 -18.66 -1.66 -11.30
CA LEU A 169 -17.82 -1.91 -12.47
C LEU A 169 -17.45 -0.60 -13.20
N SER A 170 -18.40 0.35 -13.29
CA SER A 170 -18.13 1.66 -13.87
C SER A 170 -17.05 2.42 -13.08
N LYS A 171 -17.11 2.41 -11.74
CA LYS A 171 -16.06 3.03 -10.91
C LYS A 171 -14.69 2.41 -11.13
N TYR A 172 -14.59 1.09 -11.17
CA TYR A 172 -13.33 0.41 -11.50
C TYR A 172 -12.80 0.81 -12.89
N LYS A 173 -13.67 0.87 -13.88
CA LYS A 173 -13.30 1.31 -15.24
C LYS A 173 -12.77 2.74 -15.27
N LEU A 174 -13.35 3.63 -14.48
CA LEU A 174 -12.94 5.03 -14.40
C LEU A 174 -11.65 5.24 -13.59
N THR A 175 -11.41 4.43 -12.56
CA THR A 175 -10.22 4.55 -11.69
C THR A 175 -8.99 3.86 -12.26
N GLN A 176 -9.15 2.75 -12.98
CA GLN A 176 -8.06 1.91 -13.50
C GLN A 176 -6.95 2.69 -14.23
N PRO A 177 -7.22 3.65 -15.11
CA PRO A 177 -6.16 4.40 -15.78
C PRO A 177 -5.23 5.15 -14.81
N PHE A 178 -5.76 5.65 -13.70
CA PHE A 178 -4.97 6.36 -12.69
C PHE A 178 -4.16 5.39 -11.82
N VAL A 179 -4.73 4.22 -11.50
CA VAL A 179 -4.02 3.13 -10.80
C VAL A 179 -2.82 2.69 -11.65
N ASP A 180 -3.02 2.44 -12.94
CA ASP A 180 -1.94 2.06 -13.87
C ASP A 180 -0.86 3.15 -13.96
N GLU A 181 -1.25 4.43 -13.93
CA GLU A 181 -0.33 5.55 -13.92
C GLU A 181 0.48 5.59 -12.61
N MET A 182 -0.14 5.32 -11.45
CA MET A 182 0.56 5.24 -10.15
C MET A 182 1.58 4.10 -10.13
N VAL A 183 1.21 2.90 -10.61
CA VAL A 183 2.15 1.78 -10.78
C VAL A 183 3.32 2.18 -11.69
N GLY A 184 3.05 2.86 -12.80
CA GLY A 184 4.09 3.38 -13.70
C GLY A 184 5.02 4.40 -13.05
N VAL A 185 4.53 5.21 -12.10
CA VAL A 185 5.37 6.13 -11.30
C VAL A 185 6.20 5.38 -10.27
N ALA A 186 5.67 4.31 -9.68
CA ALA A 186 6.33 3.52 -8.65
C ALA A 186 7.50 2.69 -9.21
N THR A 187 7.38 2.17 -10.42
CA THR A 187 8.40 1.28 -11.00
C THR A 187 9.71 1.99 -11.33
N CYS A 188 10.84 1.29 -11.16
CA CYS A 188 12.16 1.77 -11.56
C CYS A 188 12.39 1.75 -13.08
N ALA A 189 11.55 1.05 -13.81
CA ALA A 189 11.68 0.93 -15.26
C ALA A 189 11.70 2.31 -15.93
N LYS A 190 12.68 2.53 -16.81
CA LYS A 190 12.63 3.63 -17.78
C LYS A 190 11.32 3.43 -18.54
N TYR A 191 10.49 4.49 -18.62
CA TYR A 191 9.23 4.44 -19.35
C TYR A 191 9.43 3.67 -20.67
N PRO A 192 8.71 2.56 -20.89
CA PRO A 192 8.84 1.84 -22.15
C PRO A 192 8.54 2.82 -23.29
N LYS A 193 9.27 2.70 -24.41
CA LYS A 193 9.09 3.56 -25.61
C LYS A 193 7.63 3.65 -26.08
N ARG A 194 6.83 2.65 -25.74
CA ARG A 194 5.35 2.61 -25.93
C ARG A 194 4.60 3.78 -25.28
N PHE A 195 5.15 4.42 -24.23
CA PHE A 195 4.58 5.62 -23.62
C PHE A 195 4.75 6.90 -24.46
N MET A 196 5.66 6.91 -25.42
CA MET A 196 5.84 8.07 -26.33
C MET A 196 4.65 8.31 -27.28
N PHE A 197 3.77 7.32 -27.45
CA PHE A 197 2.57 7.41 -28.29
C PHE A 197 1.28 7.65 -27.51
N THR A 198 1.37 7.92 -26.20
CA THR A 198 0.19 8.24 -25.37
C THR A 198 -0.13 9.74 -25.46
N SER A 199 -1.40 10.09 -25.25
CA SER A 199 -1.85 11.48 -25.31
C SER A 199 -0.96 12.40 -24.48
N THR A 200 -0.67 13.60 -24.95
CA THR A 200 0.14 14.61 -24.28
C THR A 200 -0.30 14.86 -22.83
N HIS A 201 -1.62 14.81 -22.58
CA HIS A 201 -2.18 14.94 -21.23
C HIS A 201 -1.78 13.81 -20.28
N LYS A 202 -1.71 12.55 -20.74
CA LYS A 202 -1.24 11.43 -19.92
C LYS A 202 0.23 11.59 -19.57
N TYR A 203 1.05 11.96 -20.55
CA TYR A 203 2.47 12.22 -20.35
C TYR A 203 2.70 13.33 -19.31
N LEU A 204 2.00 14.46 -19.44
CA LEU A 204 2.10 15.58 -18.50
C LEU A 204 1.67 15.18 -17.07
N ARG A 205 0.61 14.39 -16.92
CA ARG A 205 0.19 13.87 -15.60
C ARG A 205 1.25 12.98 -14.96
N LEU A 206 1.84 12.07 -15.74
CA LEU A 206 2.91 11.19 -15.26
C LEU A 206 4.15 11.99 -14.85
N MET A 207 4.55 12.98 -15.65
CA MET A 207 5.67 13.86 -15.31
C MET A 207 5.36 14.66 -14.05
N TYR A 208 4.16 15.18 -13.91
CA TYR A 208 3.72 15.89 -12.71
C TYR A 208 3.79 14.98 -11.48
N ALA A 209 3.20 13.77 -11.55
CA ALA A 209 3.22 12.81 -10.45
C ALA A 209 4.65 12.36 -10.09
N LYS A 210 5.54 12.23 -11.08
CA LYS A 210 6.94 11.89 -10.86
C LYS A 210 7.70 12.98 -10.10
N TYR A 211 7.42 14.27 -10.39
CA TYR A 211 8.10 15.41 -9.76
C TYR A 211 7.46 15.83 -8.44
N PHE A 212 6.13 15.82 -8.37
CA PHE A 212 5.36 16.36 -7.24
C PHE A 212 4.74 15.29 -6.34
N GLY A 213 4.92 14.00 -6.70
CA GLY A 213 4.37 12.85 -5.97
C GLY A 213 3.06 12.35 -6.55
N SER A 214 2.70 11.11 -6.17
CA SER A 214 1.54 10.39 -6.71
C SER A 214 0.20 10.84 -6.15
N TYR A 215 0.18 11.69 -5.12
CA TYR A 215 -1.05 12.14 -4.45
C TYR A 215 -2.09 12.76 -5.40
N SER A 216 -1.62 13.48 -6.43
CA SER A 216 -2.52 14.08 -7.43
C SER A 216 -3.30 13.04 -8.24
N LEU A 217 -2.69 11.87 -8.49
CA LEU A 217 -3.35 10.73 -9.15
C LEU A 217 -4.31 10.04 -8.19
N GLN A 218 -3.88 9.78 -6.95
CA GLN A 218 -4.73 9.21 -5.91
C GLN A 218 -5.98 10.07 -5.68
N LYS A 219 -5.82 11.40 -5.56
CA LYS A 219 -6.94 12.31 -5.39
C LYS A 219 -7.97 12.24 -6.53
N ARG A 220 -7.55 11.93 -7.76
CA ARG A 220 -8.48 11.71 -8.88
C ARG A 220 -9.28 10.42 -8.71
N ILE A 221 -8.65 9.36 -8.22
CA ILE A 221 -9.33 8.10 -7.89
C ILE A 221 -10.34 8.36 -6.77
N GLU A 222 -9.92 8.99 -5.69
CA GLU A 222 -10.76 9.35 -4.55
C GLU A 222 -11.97 10.19 -4.97
N ASN A 223 -11.79 11.19 -5.83
CA ASN A 223 -12.90 12.02 -6.35
C ASN A 223 -13.92 11.23 -7.19
N ILE A 224 -13.53 10.10 -7.78
CA ILE A 224 -14.46 9.20 -8.49
C ILE A 224 -15.19 8.34 -7.47
N VAL A 225 -14.47 7.80 -6.50
CA VAL A 225 -14.98 6.88 -5.48
C VAL A 225 -15.91 7.60 -4.51
N PHE A 226 -15.51 8.76 -3.97
CA PHE A 226 -16.26 9.52 -2.95
C PHE A 226 -17.57 10.17 -3.45
N LYS A 227 -17.90 9.99 -4.71
CA LYS A 227 -19.26 10.34 -5.20
C LYS A 227 -20.36 9.48 -4.57
N CYS A 228 -19.98 8.35 -3.96
CA CYS A 228 -20.85 7.50 -3.17
C CYS A 228 -20.29 7.41 -1.75
N ASP A 229 -21.09 7.79 -0.77
CA ASP A 229 -20.79 7.61 0.63
C ASP A 229 -20.71 6.11 0.95
N TYR A 230 -19.66 5.68 1.66
CA TYR A 230 -19.46 4.28 2.02
C TYR A 230 -20.72 3.67 2.69
N ASP A 231 -21.29 4.40 3.66
CA ASP A 231 -22.42 3.91 4.45
C ASP A 231 -23.73 3.81 3.65
N ARG A 232 -23.82 4.44 2.48
CA ARG A 232 -24.98 4.41 1.59
C ARG A 232 -24.85 3.44 0.42
N CYS A 233 -23.65 2.88 0.23
CA CYS A 233 -23.41 1.93 -0.84
C CYS A 233 -23.84 0.52 -0.42
N GLU A 234 -24.42 -0.26 -1.33
CA GLU A 234 -24.64 -1.69 -1.14
C GLU A 234 -23.37 -2.50 -1.46
N TYR A 235 -22.62 -2.03 -2.44
CA TYR A 235 -21.39 -2.66 -2.88
C TYR A 235 -20.16 -1.84 -2.53
N VAL A 236 -19.09 -2.55 -2.14
CA VAL A 236 -17.80 -1.98 -1.76
C VAL A 236 -16.66 -2.75 -2.42
N GLY A 237 -15.45 -2.19 -2.39
CA GLY A 237 -14.27 -2.86 -2.95
C GLY A 237 -13.00 -2.06 -2.76
N VAL A 238 -11.94 -2.41 -3.51
CA VAL A 238 -10.60 -1.81 -3.42
C VAL A 238 -10.20 -1.17 -4.76
N PRO A 239 -10.81 -0.04 -5.17
CA PRO A 239 -10.53 0.56 -6.47
C PRO A 239 -9.13 1.16 -6.59
N LEU A 240 -8.44 1.37 -5.47
CA LEU A 240 -7.09 1.91 -5.42
C LEU A 240 -6.00 0.89 -5.81
N TRP A 241 -6.27 -0.41 -5.72
CA TRP A 241 -5.24 -1.43 -5.87
C TRP A 241 -5.64 -2.67 -6.67
N SER A 242 -6.92 -2.95 -6.81
CA SER A 242 -7.34 -4.27 -7.28
C SER A 242 -7.27 -4.47 -8.81
N TRP A 243 -6.56 -5.51 -9.21
CA TRP A 243 -6.49 -6.00 -10.59
C TRP A 243 -7.74 -6.78 -10.99
N ASN A 244 -8.35 -7.50 -10.05
CA ASN A 244 -9.49 -8.39 -10.27
C ASN A 244 -10.85 -7.70 -10.12
N LYS A 245 -10.87 -6.38 -9.78
CA LYS A 245 -12.08 -5.57 -9.63
C LYS A 245 -13.11 -6.23 -8.69
N PRO A 246 -12.73 -6.66 -7.49
CA PRO A 246 -13.63 -7.37 -6.60
C PRO A 246 -14.76 -6.45 -6.14
N ILE A 247 -15.99 -6.98 -6.20
CA ILE A 247 -17.20 -6.30 -5.75
C ILE A 247 -17.75 -7.10 -4.58
N TYR A 248 -17.67 -6.53 -3.39
CA TYR A 248 -18.13 -7.15 -2.16
C TYR A 248 -19.45 -6.51 -1.72
N LYS A 249 -20.26 -7.24 -0.97
CA LYS A 249 -21.41 -6.65 -0.25
C LYS A 249 -20.87 -5.86 0.94
N ARG A 250 -21.31 -4.60 1.11
CA ARG A 250 -20.92 -3.79 2.27
C ARG A 250 -21.26 -4.48 3.59
N ALA A 251 -22.39 -5.18 3.63
CA ALA A 251 -22.83 -5.96 4.80
C ALA A 251 -21.77 -6.96 5.32
N TRP A 252 -20.83 -7.42 4.47
CA TRP A 252 -19.73 -8.29 4.93
C TRP A 252 -18.75 -7.58 5.87
N PHE A 253 -18.70 -6.25 5.83
CA PHE A 253 -17.79 -5.41 6.63
C PHE A 253 -18.48 -4.75 7.83
N GLU A 254 -19.66 -5.23 8.23
CA GLU A 254 -20.41 -4.74 9.40
C GLU A 254 -20.12 -5.55 10.66
N GLU A 255 -19.89 -6.86 10.52
CA GLU A 255 -19.68 -7.75 11.64
C GLU A 255 -18.29 -8.39 11.57
N TYR A 256 -17.64 -8.50 12.74
CA TYR A 256 -16.30 -9.02 12.89
C TYR A 256 -16.26 -10.16 13.90
N VAL A 257 -15.37 -11.13 13.67
CA VAL A 257 -15.04 -12.23 14.55
C VAL A 257 -13.57 -12.20 14.93
N ASN A 258 -13.21 -12.78 16.06
CA ASN A 258 -11.82 -12.99 16.42
C ASN A 258 -11.28 -14.24 15.72
N VAL A 259 -10.08 -14.14 15.18
CA VAL A 259 -9.34 -15.26 14.57
C VAL A 259 -7.93 -15.30 15.16
N MET A 260 -7.38 -16.50 15.32
CA MET A 260 -6.02 -16.69 15.80
C MET A 260 -5.02 -16.53 14.65
N PHE A 261 -3.95 -15.78 14.89
CA PHE A 261 -2.81 -15.64 13.98
C PHE A 261 -1.52 -15.47 14.79
N GLU A 262 -0.58 -16.40 14.65
CA GLU A 262 0.71 -16.45 15.39
C GLU A 262 0.55 -16.28 16.91
N GLY A 263 -0.48 -16.90 17.49
CA GLY A 263 -0.73 -16.88 18.93
C GLY A 263 -1.46 -15.63 19.46
N TYR A 264 -1.82 -14.68 18.59
CA TYR A 264 -2.60 -13.50 18.92
C TYR A 264 -4.00 -13.57 18.32
N GLU A 265 -4.95 -12.86 18.93
CA GLU A 265 -6.29 -12.67 18.37
C GLU A 265 -6.35 -11.37 17.54
N PHE A 266 -6.87 -11.49 16.31
CA PHE A 266 -7.12 -10.36 15.42
C PHE A 266 -8.55 -10.41 14.88
N LYS A 267 -9.00 -9.29 14.31
CA LYS A 267 -10.32 -9.20 13.69
C LYS A 267 -10.31 -9.73 12.26
N ALA A 268 -11.34 -10.47 11.92
CA ALA A 268 -11.70 -10.82 10.56
C ALA A 268 -13.18 -10.46 10.34
N ILE A 269 -13.55 -10.11 9.11
CA ILE A 269 -14.96 -9.98 8.75
C ILE A 269 -15.67 -11.31 9.04
N LYS A 270 -16.89 -11.29 9.58
CA LYS A 270 -17.65 -12.52 9.87
C LYS A 270 -17.93 -13.33 8.61
N ALA A 271 -18.09 -12.65 7.49
CA ALA A 271 -18.28 -13.27 6.17
C ALA A 271 -16.96 -13.71 5.50
N TYR A 272 -15.95 -14.10 6.28
CA TYR A 272 -14.62 -14.44 5.75
C TYR A 272 -14.65 -15.65 4.80
N ASP A 273 -15.52 -16.62 5.03
CA ASP A 273 -15.61 -17.82 4.17
C ASP A 273 -16.15 -17.46 2.77
N GLU A 274 -17.21 -16.66 2.71
CA GLU A 274 -17.77 -16.16 1.44
C GLU A 274 -16.76 -15.29 0.70
N TYR A 275 -16.07 -14.41 1.43
CA TYR A 275 -15.01 -13.56 0.88
C TYR A 275 -13.86 -14.39 0.32
N LEU A 276 -13.34 -15.36 1.07
CA LEU A 276 -12.22 -16.19 0.64
C LEU A 276 -12.61 -17.11 -0.52
N ARG A 277 -13.78 -17.73 -0.51
CA ARG A 277 -14.27 -18.55 -1.62
C ARG A 277 -14.47 -17.73 -2.90
N MET A 278 -14.97 -16.51 -2.78
CA MET A 278 -15.15 -15.62 -3.93
C MET A 278 -13.82 -15.27 -4.60
N ASN A 279 -12.75 -15.05 -3.82
CA ASN A 279 -11.46 -14.59 -4.34
C ASN A 279 -10.51 -15.75 -4.72
N TYR A 280 -10.59 -16.90 -4.02
CA TYR A 280 -9.61 -17.98 -4.10
C TYR A 280 -10.21 -19.36 -4.36
N GLY A 281 -11.54 -19.48 -4.47
CA GLY A 281 -12.20 -20.77 -4.62
C GLY A 281 -12.04 -21.62 -3.37
N ASP A 282 -11.53 -22.85 -3.51
CA ASP A 282 -11.21 -23.71 -2.37
C ASP A 282 -9.88 -23.31 -1.71
N TYR A 283 -9.91 -22.23 -0.93
CA TYR A 283 -8.74 -21.67 -0.24
C TYR A 283 -8.16 -22.60 0.84
N MET A 284 -8.88 -23.64 1.23
CA MET A 284 -8.38 -24.66 2.16
C MET A 284 -7.40 -25.62 1.49
N GLN A 285 -7.49 -25.80 0.17
CA GLN A 285 -6.54 -26.57 -0.60
C GLN A 285 -5.23 -25.79 -0.77
N LEU A 286 -4.09 -26.47 -0.57
CA LEU A 286 -2.78 -25.87 -0.84
C LEU A 286 -2.54 -25.76 -2.35
N PRO A 287 -1.93 -24.66 -2.80
CA PRO A 287 -1.50 -24.56 -4.19
C PRO A 287 -0.39 -25.59 -4.51
N PRO A 288 -0.12 -25.88 -5.79
CA PRO A 288 1.02 -26.69 -6.20
C PRO A 288 2.33 -26.21 -5.56
N LYS A 289 3.29 -27.10 -5.33
CA LYS A 289 4.56 -26.77 -4.65
C LYS A 289 5.36 -25.69 -5.38
N GLU A 290 5.23 -25.63 -6.69
CA GLU A 290 5.89 -24.66 -7.57
C GLU A 290 5.37 -23.23 -7.35
N GLU A 291 4.15 -23.07 -6.83
CA GLU A 291 3.52 -21.80 -6.51
C GLU A 291 3.72 -21.39 -5.03
N GLN A 292 4.33 -22.25 -4.22
CA GLN A 292 4.63 -22.01 -2.81
C GLN A 292 5.93 -21.20 -2.66
N ILE A 293 5.94 -19.97 -3.18
CA ILE A 293 7.09 -19.06 -3.19
C ILE A 293 6.67 -17.69 -2.61
N PRO A 294 7.59 -16.93 -2.00
CA PRO A 294 7.31 -15.56 -1.55
C PRO A 294 6.82 -14.67 -2.69
N HIS A 295 5.93 -13.75 -2.37
CA HIS A 295 5.33 -12.83 -3.36
C HIS A 295 6.19 -11.59 -3.63
N HIS A 296 7.08 -11.23 -2.72
CA HIS A 296 7.93 -10.05 -2.84
C HIS A 296 9.39 -10.41 -3.16
N GLU A 297 9.97 -9.64 -4.06
CA GLU A 297 11.39 -9.76 -4.46
C GLU A 297 12.21 -8.62 -3.82
N TYR A 298 12.19 -8.51 -2.50
CA TYR A 298 13.04 -7.57 -1.79
C TYR A 298 13.98 -8.26 -0.79
N ASN A 299 15.09 -7.61 -0.49
CA ASN A 299 15.93 -7.97 0.65
C ASN A 299 15.70 -6.96 1.77
N ALA A 300 15.55 -7.44 3.00
CA ALA A 300 15.41 -6.62 4.19
C ALA A 300 16.66 -6.71 5.05
N TYR A 301 17.04 -5.58 5.66
CA TYR A 301 18.23 -5.46 6.51
C TYR A 301 17.90 -4.63 7.75
N VAL A 302 18.59 -4.92 8.87
CA VAL A 302 18.58 -4.06 10.06
C VAL A 302 19.39 -2.79 9.73
N ARG A 303 18.86 -1.60 10.05
CA ARG A 303 19.58 -0.31 9.88
C ARG A 303 20.77 -0.16 10.80
#